data_5e1c126e1b530bd8f298ce92319f5960
#
_entry.id   5e1c126e1b530bd8f298ce92319f5960
#
_cell.length_a   1.000
_cell.length_b   1.000
_cell.length_c   1.000
_cell.angle_alpha   90.00
_cell.angle_beta   90.00
_cell.angle_gamma   90.00
#
_symmetry.space_group_name_H-M   'P 1'
#
loop_
_entity.id
_entity.type
_entity.pdbx_description
1 polymer ?
#
loop_
_entity_poly.entity_id
_entity_poly.type
_entity_poly.pdbx_seq_one_letter_code
_entity_poly.pdbx_strand_id
1 'polypeptide(L)'
;VNRSIASGVFSVVSVKVVVQLLTALSTPLLYRFLGPSKYGDYAFLLSVFAIYMIFVSSGVTDGVRKFLAEDRNDANWSEHVVGFYFRLAIGLAAVGAFLLILAARLGIVDRAFGDGFAIYFYALAALVVTAQFRDYARKTLMGFGLERYSEPLKILDTVSFIVVAIPLAYVGVGVMGVLAGHLVASLLVAVAGLAIVNRRVPLTCLSSTPTERFPRKQMLTFNTMSIVLVFLLMSLYHIDIVMLQRFRTSADVGNYKAALTLAEFLWFVPLAIQTVFVHSTSELWSQNRRRKISKLASRATRYTFLLTAVMAVGLAALADIAVPIYFGDEAVPAIEPLLLLLPGALGFALARPILAVSQGKGNLRYPIAATGVAALLNVVLNAALIPRYGMHGAAVATSIGYGTMFVCHCWSARRVGFDPLADARLARAALTTVLAAAPIIALATVITNPWFALAVVPPVGFVIFVGFALLVGALDPSEPFEILSVFPDPIGSRAAAIQVSFEGEGDEDGETRSWLQSLLFVAGLSLFVSGLALGILGTGIQSLLP
;
A
#
# COMPACT_ATOMS: atom_id res chain seq x y z
N VAL A 1 27.23 16.01 9.05
CA VAL A 1 26.93 14.58 9.24
C VAL A 1 26.35 14.06 7.94
N ASN A 2 27.21 13.55 7.05
CA ASN A 2 26.81 12.88 5.81
C ASN A 2 26.16 11.53 6.17
N ARG A 3 24.87 11.53 6.47
CA ARG A 3 24.11 10.28 6.47
C ARG A 3 23.83 9.91 5.01
N SER A 4 24.32 8.76 4.60
CA SER A 4 24.00 8.24 3.27
C SER A 4 22.47 8.12 3.16
N ILE A 5 21.89 8.69 2.12
CA ILE A 5 20.46 8.57 1.77
C ILE A 5 20.03 7.09 1.81
N ALA A 6 20.94 6.19 1.46
CA ALA A 6 20.77 4.74 1.53
C ALA A 6 20.39 4.21 2.92
N SER A 7 20.99 4.71 4.03
CA SER A 7 20.65 4.23 5.37
C SER A 7 19.24 4.65 5.82
N GLY A 8 18.78 5.82 5.39
CA GLY A 8 17.42 6.29 5.66
C GLY A 8 16.38 5.49 4.89
N VAL A 9 16.62 5.21 3.60
CA VAL A 9 15.75 4.39 2.76
C VAL A 9 15.66 2.95 3.30
N PHE A 10 16.79 2.37 3.68
CA PHE A 10 16.82 1.00 4.25
C PHE A 10 16.01 0.90 5.55
N SER A 11 16.12 1.88 6.45
CA SER A 11 15.33 1.92 7.68
C SER A 11 13.82 1.97 7.40
N VAL A 12 13.39 2.83 6.47
CA VAL A 12 11.96 2.96 6.10
C VAL A 12 11.43 1.68 5.45
N VAL A 13 12.21 1.06 4.56
CA VAL A 13 11.81 -0.19 3.89
C VAL A 13 11.72 -1.35 4.89
N SER A 14 12.71 -1.50 5.77
CA SER A 14 12.70 -2.56 6.80
C SER A 14 11.48 -2.46 7.72
N VAL A 15 11.14 -1.26 8.19
CA VAL A 15 9.94 -1.04 9.01
C VAL A 15 8.66 -1.37 8.24
N LYS A 16 8.56 -0.98 6.96
CA LYS A 16 7.40 -1.34 6.12
C LYS A 16 7.23 -2.84 6.00
N VAL A 17 8.34 -3.59 5.82
CA VAL A 17 8.31 -5.06 5.74
C VAL A 17 7.81 -5.66 7.06
N VAL A 18 8.36 -5.24 8.20
CA VAL A 18 7.93 -5.73 9.52
C VAL A 18 6.44 -5.46 9.76
N VAL A 19 5.98 -4.24 9.48
CA VAL A 19 4.56 -3.87 9.63
C VAL A 19 3.68 -4.69 8.71
N GLN A 20 4.10 -4.91 7.46
CA GLN A 20 3.34 -5.73 6.50
C GLN A 20 3.23 -7.18 6.94
N LEU A 21 4.32 -7.75 7.51
CA LEU A 21 4.31 -9.09 8.10
C LEU A 21 3.33 -9.20 9.27
N LEU A 22 3.44 -8.27 10.22
CA LEU A 22 2.54 -8.24 11.37
C LEU A 22 1.08 -8.09 10.94
N THR A 23 0.80 -7.27 9.94
CA THR A 23 -0.55 -7.12 9.37
C THR A 23 -1.00 -8.39 8.67
N ALA A 24 -0.16 -9.02 7.86
CA ALA A 24 -0.48 -10.27 7.18
C ALA A 24 -0.77 -11.41 8.18
N LEU A 25 -0.10 -11.44 9.33
CA LEU A 25 -0.36 -12.43 10.39
C LEU A 25 -1.63 -12.12 11.19
N SER A 26 -1.92 -10.85 11.45
CA SER A 26 -3.06 -10.44 12.28
C SER A 26 -4.40 -10.44 11.52
N THR A 27 -4.39 -10.16 10.23
CA THR A 27 -5.62 -10.05 9.41
C THR A 27 -6.47 -11.34 9.40
N PRO A 28 -5.91 -12.54 9.17
CA PRO A 28 -6.70 -13.76 9.19
C PRO A 28 -7.22 -14.10 10.59
N LEU A 29 -6.48 -13.77 11.65
CA LEU A 29 -6.96 -13.95 13.02
C LEU A 29 -8.18 -13.06 13.29
N LEU A 30 -8.15 -11.80 12.87
CA LEU A 30 -9.30 -10.91 12.99
C LEU A 30 -10.50 -11.42 12.21
N TYR A 31 -10.30 -11.92 10.98
CA TYR A 31 -11.39 -12.48 10.18
C TYR A 31 -12.03 -13.68 10.89
N ARG A 32 -11.21 -14.64 11.38
CA ARG A 32 -11.69 -15.84 12.05
C ARG A 32 -12.42 -15.55 13.37
N PHE A 33 -11.91 -14.62 14.19
CA PHE A 33 -12.53 -14.29 15.48
C PHE A 33 -13.78 -13.42 15.36
N LEU A 34 -13.86 -12.58 14.35
CA LEU A 34 -15.03 -11.75 14.10
C LEU A 34 -16.11 -12.46 13.29
N GLY A 35 -15.73 -13.41 12.45
CA GLY A 35 -16.56 -13.92 11.37
C GLY A 35 -16.77 -12.93 10.23
N PRO A 36 -17.27 -13.37 9.08
CA PRO A 36 -17.36 -12.55 7.86
C PRO A 36 -18.20 -11.28 8.07
N SER A 37 -19.31 -11.35 8.80
CA SER A 37 -20.21 -10.20 8.98
C SER A 37 -19.57 -9.07 9.81
N LYS A 38 -19.06 -9.37 11.00
CA LYS A 38 -18.41 -8.33 11.84
C LYS A 38 -17.09 -7.85 11.23
N TYR A 39 -16.36 -8.73 10.51
CA TYR A 39 -15.17 -8.32 9.76
C TYR A 39 -15.54 -7.37 8.62
N GLY A 40 -16.69 -7.57 7.97
CA GLY A 40 -17.24 -6.65 6.97
C GLY A 40 -17.56 -5.28 7.55
N ASP A 41 -18.25 -5.23 8.69
CA ASP A 41 -18.53 -3.97 9.40
C ASP A 41 -17.23 -3.24 9.74
N TYR A 42 -16.25 -3.96 10.27
CA TYR A 42 -14.92 -3.41 10.55
C TYR A 42 -14.22 -2.86 9.30
N ALA A 43 -14.22 -3.61 8.20
CA ALA A 43 -13.62 -3.19 6.93
C ALA A 43 -14.31 -1.93 6.36
N PHE A 44 -15.64 -1.88 6.45
CA PHE A 44 -16.42 -0.69 6.07
C PHE A 44 -16.03 0.53 6.92
N LEU A 45 -16.00 0.38 8.24
CA LEU A 45 -15.68 1.48 9.16
C LEU A 45 -14.26 2.01 8.91
N LEU A 46 -13.29 1.13 8.67
CA LEU A 46 -11.92 1.56 8.31
C LEU A 46 -11.86 2.23 6.94
N SER A 47 -12.68 1.81 5.99
CA SER A 47 -12.75 2.44 4.67
C SER A 47 -13.33 3.85 4.75
N VAL A 48 -14.40 4.05 5.52
CA VAL A 48 -14.93 5.38 5.84
C VAL A 48 -13.88 6.23 6.55
N PHE A 49 -13.23 5.67 7.57
CA PHE A 49 -12.18 6.35 8.33
C PHE A 49 -11.00 6.78 7.43
N ALA A 50 -10.52 5.90 6.56
CA ALA A 50 -9.40 6.20 5.67
C ALA A 50 -9.70 7.36 4.71
N ILE A 51 -10.89 7.36 4.07
CA ILE A 51 -11.32 8.46 3.21
C ILE A 51 -11.48 9.75 4.01
N TYR A 52 -12.07 9.66 5.20
CA TYR A 52 -12.34 10.81 6.06
C TYR A 52 -11.06 11.49 6.56
N MET A 53 -10.07 10.70 6.97
CA MET A 53 -8.78 11.20 7.46
C MET A 53 -7.97 11.97 6.41
N ILE A 54 -8.26 11.83 5.13
CA ILE A 54 -7.63 12.65 4.10
C ILE A 54 -7.94 14.13 4.32
N PHE A 55 -9.18 14.44 4.62
CA PHE A 55 -9.63 15.82 4.83
C PHE A 55 -9.19 16.37 6.19
N VAL A 56 -9.09 15.50 7.20
CA VAL A 56 -8.69 15.90 8.56
C VAL A 56 -7.17 16.03 8.68
N SER A 57 -6.40 15.12 8.07
CA SER A 57 -4.98 14.93 8.40
C SER A 57 -4.00 15.33 7.30
N SER A 58 -4.30 15.10 6.01
CA SER A 58 -3.27 15.21 4.95
C SER A 58 -2.66 16.61 4.83
N GLY A 59 -3.47 17.67 4.94
CA GLY A 59 -2.97 19.06 4.91
C GLY A 59 -2.04 19.41 6.07
N VAL A 60 -2.29 18.84 7.24
CA VAL A 60 -1.49 19.05 8.44
C VAL A 60 -0.17 18.28 8.37
N THR A 61 -0.26 16.99 8.08
CA THR A 61 0.87 16.06 8.18
C THR A 61 1.93 16.30 7.12
N ASP A 62 1.55 16.52 5.88
CA ASP A 62 2.50 16.82 4.81
C ASP A 62 3.04 18.23 4.94
N GLY A 63 2.21 19.18 5.41
CA GLY A 63 2.62 20.55 5.64
C GLY A 63 3.67 20.65 6.74
N VAL A 64 3.43 20.10 7.93
CA VAL A 64 4.39 20.16 9.04
C VAL A 64 5.72 19.52 8.66
N ARG A 65 5.69 18.37 8.00
CA ARG A 65 6.90 17.69 7.54
C ARG A 65 7.72 18.54 6.59
N LYS A 66 7.08 19.15 5.58
CA LYS A 66 7.76 19.97 4.59
C LYS A 66 8.35 21.23 5.20
N PHE A 67 7.54 22.04 5.88
CA PHE A 67 7.96 23.35 6.35
C PHE A 67 8.96 23.27 7.50
N LEU A 68 9.02 22.18 8.27
CA LEU A 68 10.09 21.92 9.23
C LEU A 68 11.41 21.51 8.56
N ALA A 69 11.36 20.90 7.38
CA ALA A 69 12.55 20.53 6.63
C ALA A 69 13.15 21.71 5.84
N GLU A 70 12.44 22.86 5.73
CA GLU A 70 12.96 24.06 5.09
C GLU A 70 13.90 24.81 6.05
N ASP A 71 15.13 25.08 5.59
CA ASP A 71 16.06 25.94 6.29
C ASP A 71 15.70 27.43 6.00
N ARG A 72 15.20 28.11 7.03
CA ARG A 72 14.84 29.53 6.95
C ARG A 72 15.58 30.31 8.02
N ASN A 73 16.04 31.53 7.66
CA ASN A 73 16.74 32.46 8.55
C ASN A 73 15.80 33.12 9.61
N ASP A 74 14.94 32.32 10.23
CA ASP A 74 14.05 32.75 11.33
C ASP A 74 14.34 31.84 12.53
N ALA A 75 14.87 32.42 13.61
CA ALA A 75 15.29 31.69 14.80
C ALA A 75 14.15 30.86 15.44
N ASN A 76 12.90 31.31 15.31
CA ASN A 76 11.74 30.67 15.88
C ASN A 76 10.88 29.93 14.83
N TRP A 77 11.42 29.72 13.61
CA TRP A 77 10.68 29.11 12.51
C TRP A 77 10.05 27.77 12.89
N SER A 78 10.84 26.86 13.46
CA SER A 78 10.37 25.53 13.86
C SER A 78 9.26 25.60 14.90
N GLU A 79 9.35 26.49 15.88
CA GLU A 79 8.32 26.70 16.91
C GLU A 79 7.01 27.21 16.30
N HIS A 80 7.10 28.20 15.40
CA HIS A 80 5.93 28.73 14.71
C HIS A 80 5.27 27.70 13.81
N VAL A 81 6.05 26.89 13.08
CA VAL A 81 5.51 25.80 12.22
C VAL A 81 4.83 24.73 13.06
N VAL A 82 5.48 24.23 14.12
CA VAL A 82 4.92 23.23 15.03
C VAL A 82 3.63 23.77 15.67
N GLY A 83 3.66 24.98 16.22
CA GLY A 83 2.49 25.59 16.86
C GLY A 83 1.34 25.84 15.89
N PHE A 84 1.61 26.31 14.67
CA PHE A 84 0.59 26.53 13.64
C PHE A 84 -0.13 25.25 13.26
N TYR A 85 0.62 24.21 12.88
CA TYR A 85 0.04 22.93 12.45
C TYR A 85 -0.59 22.15 13.60
N PHE A 86 -0.12 22.31 14.84
CA PHE A 86 -0.78 21.71 15.99
C PHE A 86 -2.16 22.31 16.23
N ARG A 87 -2.29 23.64 16.20
CA ARG A 87 -3.61 24.31 16.31
C ARG A 87 -4.54 23.91 15.17
N LEU A 88 -4.01 23.81 13.95
CA LEU A 88 -4.77 23.35 12.81
C LEU A 88 -5.22 21.88 12.98
N ALA A 89 -4.33 21.02 13.53
CA ALA A 89 -4.65 19.63 13.87
C ALA A 89 -5.80 19.53 14.89
N ILE A 90 -5.76 20.33 15.97
CA ILE A 90 -6.85 20.40 16.96
C ILE A 90 -8.15 20.82 16.28
N GLY A 91 -8.13 21.90 15.51
CA GLY A 91 -9.33 22.43 14.85
C GLY A 91 -9.96 21.42 13.91
N LEU A 92 -9.15 20.80 13.02
CA LEU A 92 -9.65 19.81 12.07
C LEU A 92 -10.12 18.51 12.76
N ALA A 93 -9.40 18.05 13.81
CA ALA A 93 -9.82 16.89 14.58
C ALA A 93 -11.13 17.14 15.32
N ALA A 94 -11.29 18.31 15.93
CA ALA A 94 -12.52 18.70 16.63
C ALA A 94 -13.72 18.80 15.68
N VAL A 95 -13.55 19.48 14.54
CA VAL A 95 -14.59 19.57 13.51
C VAL A 95 -14.90 18.18 12.94
N GLY A 96 -13.88 17.38 12.66
CA GLY A 96 -14.05 16.03 12.16
C GLY A 96 -14.80 15.13 13.14
N ALA A 97 -14.39 15.10 14.40
CA ALA A 97 -15.10 14.33 15.43
C ALA A 97 -16.54 14.83 15.62
N PHE A 98 -16.75 16.15 15.66
CA PHE A 98 -18.08 16.74 15.78
C PHE A 98 -19.02 16.31 14.65
N LEU A 99 -18.56 16.34 13.39
CA LEU A 99 -19.38 15.94 12.24
C LEU A 99 -19.78 14.46 12.29
N LEU A 100 -18.87 13.55 12.72
CA LEU A 100 -19.20 12.13 12.91
C LEU A 100 -20.22 11.93 14.05
N ILE A 101 -20.04 12.60 15.17
CA ILE A 101 -20.98 12.57 16.29
C ILE A 101 -22.35 13.12 15.86
N LEU A 102 -22.38 14.21 15.12
CA LEU A 102 -23.59 14.82 14.62
C LEU A 102 -24.34 13.89 13.66
N ALA A 103 -23.61 13.25 12.71
CA ALA A 103 -24.20 12.29 11.78
C ALA A 103 -24.81 11.08 12.51
N ALA A 104 -24.13 10.57 13.54
CA ALA A 104 -24.63 9.49 14.39
C ALA A 104 -25.90 9.93 15.18
N ARG A 105 -25.88 11.12 15.81
CA ARG A 105 -27.01 11.63 16.60
C ARG A 105 -28.25 11.97 15.77
N LEU A 106 -28.06 12.44 14.53
CA LEU A 106 -29.17 12.73 13.62
C LEU A 106 -29.77 11.46 12.98
N GLY A 107 -29.25 10.27 13.31
CA GLY A 107 -29.69 9.01 12.73
C GLY A 107 -29.39 8.85 11.24
N ILE A 108 -28.48 9.69 10.68
CA ILE A 108 -28.07 9.60 9.27
C ILE A 108 -27.36 8.28 9.03
N VAL A 109 -26.51 7.87 9.99
CA VAL A 109 -25.71 6.65 9.89
C VAL A 109 -26.59 5.41 9.89
N ASP A 110 -27.52 5.30 10.85
CA ASP A 110 -28.41 4.14 10.96
C ASP A 110 -29.37 4.05 9.76
N ARG A 111 -29.87 5.18 9.26
CA ARG A 111 -30.68 5.20 8.01
C ARG A 111 -29.90 4.78 6.77
N ALA A 112 -28.60 5.06 6.73
CA ALA A 112 -27.77 4.76 5.56
C ALA A 112 -27.26 3.31 5.57
N PHE A 113 -26.87 2.77 6.74
CA PHE A 113 -26.10 1.53 6.87
C PHE A 113 -26.75 0.47 7.75
N GLY A 114 -27.88 0.78 8.40
CA GLY A 114 -28.62 -0.11 9.28
C GLY A 114 -28.49 0.23 10.75
N ASP A 115 -29.42 -0.27 11.56
CA ASP A 115 -29.50 0.01 12.98
C ASP A 115 -28.24 -0.48 13.74
N GLY A 116 -27.77 0.34 14.65
CA GLY A 116 -26.60 0.03 15.50
C GLY A 116 -25.25 0.53 14.97
N PHE A 117 -25.16 1.07 13.78
CA PHE A 117 -23.91 1.64 13.27
C PHE A 117 -23.51 2.96 13.96
N ALA A 118 -24.47 3.69 14.54
CA ALA A 118 -24.20 4.96 15.22
C ALA A 118 -23.14 4.82 16.33
N ILE A 119 -23.15 3.70 17.09
CA ILE A 119 -22.16 3.47 18.15
C ILE A 119 -20.73 3.38 17.62
N TYR A 120 -20.53 2.79 16.46
CA TYR A 120 -19.21 2.71 15.82
C TYR A 120 -18.73 4.09 15.33
N PHE A 121 -19.63 4.97 14.92
CA PHE A 121 -19.29 6.33 14.52
C PHE A 121 -18.85 7.20 15.70
N TYR A 122 -19.37 6.97 16.91
CA TYR A 122 -18.81 7.59 18.12
C TYR A 122 -17.38 7.10 18.40
N ALA A 123 -17.11 5.80 18.19
CA ALA A 123 -15.76 5.27 18.32
C ALA A 123 -14.83 5.82 17.22
N LEU A 124 -15.30 5.96 15.98
CA LEU A 124 -14.55 6.60 14.91
C LEU A 124 -14.25 8.07 15.20
N ALA A 125 -15.16 8.82 15.82
CA ALA A 125 -14.93 10.21 16.23
C ALA A 125 -13.76 10.31 17.23
N ALA A 126 -13.71 9.42 18.22
CA ALA A 126 -12.57 9.32 19.14
C ALA A 126 -11.28 8.91 18.41
N LEU A 127 -11.37 7.97 17.47
CA LEU A 127 -10.24 7.52 16.67
C LEU A 127 -9.69 8.62 15.76
N VAL A 128 -10.54 9.47 15.17
CA VAL A 128 -10.12 10.64 14.38
C VAL A 128 -9.21 11.56 15.19
N VAL A 129 -9.58 11.83 16.46
CA VAL A 129 -8.77 12.68 17.34
C VAL A 129 -7.42 12.03 17.64
N THR A 130 -7.42 10.79 18.10
CA THR A 130 -6.17 10.11 18.48
C THR A 130 -5.25 9.87 17.30
N ALA A 131 -5.79 9.47 16.13
CA ALA A 131 -5.04 9.26 14.91
C ALA A 131 -4.46 10.56 14.35
N GLN A 132 -5.19 11.68 14.44
CA GLN A 132 -4.68 12.99 14.03
C GLN A 132 -3.41 13.36 14.81
N PHE A 133 -3.39 13.19 16.12
CA PHE A 133 -2.21 13.49 16.92
C PHE A 133 -1.08 12.46 16.74
N ARG A 134 -1.40 11.17 16.53
CA ARG A 134 -0.44 10.14 16.15
C ARG A 134 0.30 10.54 14.87
N ASP A 135 -0.45 10.88 13.83
CA ASP A 135 0.10 11.18 12.51
C ASP A 135 0.85 12.52 12.52
N TYR A 136 0.32 13.53 13.22
CA TYR A 136 0.98 14.80 13.45
C TYR A 136 2.35 14.62 14.12
N ALA A 137 2.40 13.89 15.24
CA ALA A 137 3.64 13.67 15.99
C ALA A 137 4.70 12.96 15.14
N ARG A 138 4.32 11.87 14.43
CA ARG A 138 5.23 11.14 13.57
C ARG A 138 5.76 11.99 12.42
N LYS A 139 4.91 12.75 11.75
CA LYS A 139 5.30 13.61 10.62
C LYS A 139 6.13 14.80 11.07
N THR A 140 5.88 15.34 12.26
CA THR A 140 6.73 16.37 12.87
C THR A 140 8.14 15.84 13.13
N LEU A 141 8.28 14.62 13.67
CA LEU A 141 9.59 13.97 13.84
C LEU A 141 10.31 13.77 12.50
N MET A 142 9.60 13.35 11.45
CA MET A 142 10.17 13.24 10.10
C MET A 142 10.60 14.61 9.55
N GLY A 143 9.85 15.68 9.80
CA GLY A 143 10.22 17.05 9.43
C GLY A 143 11.51 17.52 10.09
N PHE A 144 11.82 17.05 11.29
CA PHE A 144 13.08 17.29 11.99
C PHE A 144 14.23 16.34 11.56
N GLY A 145 14.03 15.46 10.56
CA GLY A 145 15.02 14.45 10.17
C GLY A 145 15.23 13.38 11.26
N LEU A 146 14.21 13.12 12.08
CA LEU A 146 14.23 12.16 13.20
C LEU A 146 13.51 10.85 12.83
N GLU A 147 13.72 10.33 11.61
CA GLU A 147 13.14 9.08 11.12
C GLU A 147 13.44 7.91 12.05
N ARG A 148 14.62 7.90 12.68
CA ARG A 148 15.03 6.88 13.68
C ARG A 148 14.07 6.75 14.86
N TYR A 149 13.25 7.78 15.15
CA TYR A 149 12.20 7.75 16.19
C TYR A 149 10.81 7.57 15.57
N SER A 150 10.55 8.21 14.42
CA SER A 150 9.25 8.10 13.75
C SER A 150 8.95 6.69 13.23
N GLU A 151 9.96 5.99 12.70
CA GLU A 151 9.73 4.65 12.12
C GLU A 151 9.46 3.57 13.18
N PRO A 152 10.18 3.47 14.32
CA PRO A 152 9.79 2.56 15.40
C PRO A 152 8.40 2.82 15.98
N LEU A 153 7.92 4.07 15.99
CA LEU A 153 6.56 4.40 16.42
C LEU A 153 5.49 3.74 15.53
N LYS A 154 5.80 3.46 14.26
CA LYS A 154 4.90 2.72 13.37
C LYS A 154 4.80 1.24 13.75
N ILE A 155 5.92 0.65 14.17
CA ILE A 155 5.91 -0.73 14.70
C ILE A 155 5.13 -0.77 16.01
N LEU A 156 5.35 0.21 16.89
CA LEU A 156 4.61 0.34 18.16
C LEU A 156 3.10 0.43 17.90
N ASP A 157 2.65 1.24 16.92
CA ASP A 157 1.24 1.33 16.52
C ASP A 157 0.67 -0.05 16.16
N THR A 158 1.36 -0.76 15.26
CA THR A 158 0.91 -2.08 14.80
C THR A 158 0.91 -3.13 15.90
N VAL A 159 1.98 -3.19 16.70
CA VAL A 159 2.09 -4.16 17.80
C VAL A 159 1.04 -3.87 18.88
N SER A 160 0.87 -2.61 19.29
CA SER A 160 -0.15 -2.22 20.27
C SER A 160 -1.56 -2.52 19.80
N PHE A 161 -1.83 -2.28 18.51
CA PHE A 161 -3.09 -2.68 17.89
C PHE A 161 -3.32 -4.18 18.02
N ILE A 162 -2.36 -5.01 17.61
CA ILE A 162 -2.46 -6.47 17.64
C ILE A 162 -2.68 -6.98 19.07
N VAL A 163 -1.88 -6.49 20.02
CA VAL A 163 -1.94 -6.91 21.44
C VAL A 163 -3.29 -6.58 22.09
N VAL A 164 -3.98 -5.53 21.64
CA VAL A 164 -5.29 -5.16 22.21
C VAL A 164 -6.44 -5.73 21.37
N ALA A 165 -6.39 -5.59 20.04
CA ALA A 165 -7.50 -5.93 19.16
C ALA A 165 -7.76 -7.44 19.10
N ILE A 166 -6.69 -8.25 18.98
CA ILE A 166 -6.84 -9.71 18.83
C ILE A 166 -7.44 -10.36 20.08
N PRO A 167 -6.95 -10.10 21.32
CA PRO A 167 -7.59 -10.64 22.51
C PRO A 167 -9.05 -10.18 22.69
N LEU A 168 -9.36 -8.90 22.41
CA LEU A 168 -10.72 -8.39 22.51
C LEU A 168 -11.65 -9.02 21.45
N ALA A 169 -11.16 -9.28 20.26
CA ALA A 169 -11.90 -10.02 19.22
C ALA A 169 -12.14 -11.47 19.65
N TYR A 170 -11.11 -12.13 20.20
CA TYR A 170 -11.19 -13.53 20.69
C TYR A 170 -12.20 -13.71 21.83
N VAL A 171 -12.24 -12.79 22.81
CA VAL A 171 -13.24 -12.85 23.91
C VAL A 171 -14.63 -12.36 23.50
N GLY A 172 -14.86 -12.07 22.23
CA GLY A 172 -16.19 -11.80 21.68
C GLY A 172 -16.66 -10.35 21.75
N VAL A 173 -15.81 -9.37 22.13
CA VAL A 173 -16.17 -7.93 22.15
C VAL A 173 -16.53 -7.42 20.75
N GLY A 174 -16.10 -8.13 19.71
CA GLY A 174 -16.47 -7.83 18.33
C GLY A 174 -15.79 -6.58 17.77
N VAL A 175 -16.51 -5.86 16.87
CA VAL A 175 -15.99 -4.69 16.16
C VAL A 175 -15.52 -3.59 17.11
N MET A 176 -16.24 -3.35 18.22
CA MET A 176 -15.83 -2.35 19.22
C MET A 176 -14.48 -2.67 19.86
N GLY A 177 -14.18 -3.96 20.10
CA GLY A 177 -12.88 -4.39 20.63
C GLY A 177 -11.73 -4.06 19.65
N VAL A 178 -11.97 -4.24 18.36
CA VAL A 178 -10.97 -3.93 17.32
C VAL A 178 -10.78 -2.42 17.17
N LEU A 179 -11.86 -1.63 17.22
CA LEU A 179 -11.79 -0.17 17.22
C LEU A 179 -11.07 0.36 18.48
N ALA A 180 -11.32 -0.23 19.66
CA ALA A 180 -10.59 0.07 20.88
C ALA A 180 -9.08 -0.22 20.73
N GLY A 181 -8.71 -1.31 20.03
CA GLY A 181 -7.31 -1.60 19.69
C GLY A 181 -6.66 -0.48 18.90
N HIS A 182 -7.32 0.02 17.84
CA HIS A 182 -6.85 1.18 17.06
C HIS A 182 -6.73 2.46 17.91
N LEU A 183 -7.71 2.69 18.79
CA LEU A 183 -7.74 3.86 19.66
C LEU A 183 -6.58 3.86 20.64
N VAL A 184 -6.35 2.74 21.33
CA VAL A 184 -5.22 2.56 22.26
C VAL A 184 -3.89 2.70 21.55
N ALA A 185 -3.70 2.04 20.40
CA ALA A 185 -2.48 2.13 19.61
C ALA A 185 -2.18 3.56 19.17
N SER A 186 -3.19 4.26 18.60
CA SER A 186 -3.05 5.64 18.17
C SER A 186 -2.74 6.58 19.33
N LEU A 187 -3.37 6.39 20.50
CA LEU A 187 -3.13 7.19 21.70
C LEU A 187 -1.71 7.00 22.24
N LEU A 188 -1.25 5.75 22.35
CA LEU A 188 0.12 5.43 22.79
C LEU A 188 1.17 6.08 21.90
N VAL A 189 1.01 5.96 20.60
CA VAL A 189 1.94 6.56 19.62
C VAL A 189 1.86 8.08 19.63
N ALA A 190 0.66 8.67 19.79
CA ALA A 190 0.51 10.12 19.91
C ALA A 190 1.24 10.65 21.15
N VAL A 191 1.04 10.02 22.31
CA VAL A 191 1.71 10.42 23.56
C VAL A 191 3.22 10.26 23.46
N ALA A 192 3.71 9.09 23.01
CA ALA A 192 5.13 8.84 22.87
C ALA A 192 5.78 9.80 21.86
N GLY A 193 5.14 10.00 20.71
CA GLY A 193 5.63 10.90 19.67
C GLY A 193 5.65 12.36 20.10
N LEU A 194 4.58 12.86 20.73
CA LEU A 194 4.52 14.22 21.25
C LEU A 194 5.54 14.45 22.38
N ALA A 195 5.77 13.45 23.24
CA ALA A 195 6.81 13.53 24.26
C ALA A 195 8.22 13.68 23.66
N ILE A 196 8.50 13.01 22.54
CA ILE A 196 9.76 13.17 21.81
C ILE A 196 9.83 14.55 21.14
N VAL A 197 8.74 15.02 20.52
CA VAL A 197 8.66 16.36 19.92
C VAL A 197 8.91 17.44 20.97
N ASN A 198 8.31 17.31 22.17
CA ASN A 198 8.46 18.26 23.27
C ASN A 198 9.92 18.43 23.76
N ARG A 199 10.77 17.41 23.56
CA ARG A 199 12.21 17.51 23.87
C ARG A 199 12.98 18.39 22.87
N ARG A 200 12.40 18.67 21.70
CA ARG A 200 13.01 19.50 20.65
C ARG A 200 12.42 20.89 20.57
N VAL A 201 11.11 20.97 20.66
CA VAL A 201 10.35 22.21 20.66
C VAL A 201 9.38 22.12 21.83
N PRO A 202 9.53 22.98 22.85
CA PRO A 202 8.65 22.94 24.02
C PRO A 202 7.21 23.23 23.60
N LEU A 203 6.26 22.43 24.06
CA LEU A 203 4.84 22.59 23.72
C LEU A 203 4.25 23.93 24.19
N THR A 204 4.98 24.70 25.02
CA THR A 204 4.63 26.10 25.35
C THR A 204 4.55 26.99 24.10
N CYS A 205 5.25 26.63 22.99
CA CYS A 205 5.11 27.32 21.70
C CYS A 205 3.69 27.27 21.11
N LEU A 206 2.84 26.38 21.61
CA LEU A 206 1.43 26.28 21.20
C LEU A 206 0.62 27.54 21.51
N SER A 207 1.01 28.29 22.54
CA SER A 207 0.41 29.59 22.90
C SER A 207 1.04 30.78 22.18
N SER A 208 2.20 30.62 21.54
CA SER A 208 2.87 31.70 20.79
C SER A 208 2.09 32.04 19.52
N THR A 209 1.83 33.33 19.33
CA THR A 209 1.24 33.83 18.08
C THR A 209 2.33 34.00 17.05
N PRO A 210 2.19 33.42 15.84
CA PRO A 210 3.14 33.64 14.76
C PRO A 210 3.22 35.12 14.41
N THR A 211 4.42 35.60 14.03
CA THR A 211 4.68 36.97 13.57
C THR A 211 3.79 37.33 12.37
N GLU A 212 3.57 38.63 12.11
CA GLU A 212 2.76 39.09 10.96
C GLU A 212 3.30 38.61 9.61
N ARG A 213 4.61 38.39 9.50
CA ARG A 213 5.28 37.88 8.28
C ARG A 213 5.17 36.36 8.07
N PHE A 214 4.51 35.63 9.00
CA PHE A 214 4.39 34.17 8.88
C PHE A 214 3.47 33.78 7.68
N PRO A 215 3.93 32.93 6.75
CA PRO A 215 3.27 32.70 5.46
C PRO A 215 2.06 31.74 5.56
N ARG A 216 1.06 32.09 6.38
CA ARG A 216 -0.13 31.25 6.67
C ARG A 216 -0.86 30.78 5.40
N LYS A 217 -1.06 31.69 4.42
CA LYS A 217 -1.74 31.38 3.17
C LYS A 217 -0.99 30.31 2.36
N GLN A 218 0.33 30.44 2.26
CA GLN A 218 1.18 29.49 1.57
C GLN A 218 1.11 28.11 2.25
N MET A 219 1.11 28.07 3.57
CA MET A 219 1.05 26.84 4.36
C MET A 219 -0.30 26.14 4.26
N LEU A 220 -1.42 26.90 4.23
CA LEU A 220 -2.77 26.33 4.07
C LEU A 220 -3.03 25.83 2.65
N THR A 221 -2.48 26.52 1.64
CA THR A 221 -2.67 26.12 0.22
C THR A 221 -1.63 25.11 -0.27
N PHE A 222 -0.62 24.86 0.56
CA PHE A 222 0.38 23.85 0.24
C PHE A 222 -0.26 22.47 0.09
N ASN A 223 0.22 21.75 -0.93
CA ASN A 223 -0.12 20.33 -1.13
C ASN A 223 -1.56 20.05 -1.61
N THR A 224 -2.35 21.06 -2.00
CA THR A 224 -3.73 20.83 -2.47
C THR A 224 -3.80 19.78 -3.59
N MET A 225 -2.87 19.82 -4.56
CA MET A 225 -2.83 18.83 -5.65
C MET A 225 -2.50 17.42 -5.14
N SER A 226 -1.61 17.29 -4.15
CA SER A 226 -1.30 16.00 -3.56
C SER A 226 -2.49 15.45 -2.77
N ILE A 227 -3.22 16.30 -2.06
CA ILE A 227 -4.46 15.91 -1.35
C ILE A 227 -5.49 15.36 -2.35
N VAL A 228 -5.69 16.04 -3.48
CA VAL A 228 -6.59 15.55 -4.54
C VAL A 228 -6.13 14.20 -5.08
N LEU A 229 -4.84 14.04 -5.37
CA LEU A 229 -4.31 12.76 -5.84
C LEU A 229 -4.49 11.64 -4.81
N VAL A 230 -4.20 11.92 -3.53
CA VAL A 230 -4.40 10.96 -2.44
C VAL A 230 -5.88 10.60 -2.30
N PHE A 231 -6.78 11.59 -2.37
CA PHE A 231 -8.22 11.34 -2.32
C PHE A 231 -8.68 10.42 -3.46
N LEU A 232 -8.25 10.67 -4.68
CA LEU A 232 -8.59 9.82 -5.83
C LEU A 232 -8.04 8.39 -5.69
N LEU A 233 -6.82 8.25 -5.17
CA LEU A 233 -6.24 6.93 -4.89
C LEU A 233 -6.99 6.20 -3.77
N MET A 234 -7.32 6.89 -2.68
CA MET A 234 -8.08 6.29 -1.57
C MET A 234 -9.53 5.97 -1.98
N SER A 235 -10.12 6.76 -2.86
CA SER A 235 -11.41 6.42 -3.47
C SER A 235 -11.33 5.08 -4.20
N LEU A 236 -10.30 4.86 -5.02
CA LEU A 236 -10.08 3.57 -5.70
C LEU A 236 -9.88 2.38 -4.74
N TYR A 237 -9.36 2.62 -3.53
CA TYR A 237 -9.13 1.56 -2.54
C TYR A 237 -10.33 1.23 -1.67
N HIS A 238 -11.27 2.16 -1.49
CA HIS A 238 -12.22 2.07 -0.38
C HIS A 238 -13.67 2.31 -0.79
N ILE A 239 -13.94 2.94 -1.95
CA ILE A 239 -15.30 3.33 -2.31
C ILE A 239 -16.20 2.13 -2.60
N ASP A 240 -15.63 1.07 -3.16
CA ASP A 240 -16.30 -0.21 -3.43
C ASP A 240 -16.80 -0.87 -2.14
N ILE A 241 -15.98 -0.87 -1.08
CA ILE A 241 -16.36 -1.39 0.25
C ILE A 241 -17.50 -0.57 0.84
N VAL A 242 -17.42 0.77 0.75
CA VAL A 242 -18.47 1.67 1.26
C VAL A 242 -19.77 1.48 0.50
N MET A 243 -19.70 1.36 -0.84
CA MET A 243 -20.88 1.11 -1.66
C MET A 243 -21.46 -0.28 -1.44
N LEU A 244 -20.61 -1.30 -1.29
CA LEU A 244 -21.04 -2.67 -1.04
C LEU A 244 -21.83 -2.76 0.28
N GLN A 245 -21.35 -2.10 1.36
CA GLN A 245 -22.07 -2.03 2.65
C GLN A 245 -23.46 -1.39 2.53
N ARG A 246 -23.63 -0.45 1.59
CA ARG A 246 -24.94 0.22 1.38
C ARG A 246 -25.96 -0.67 0.68
N PHE A 247 -25.51 -1.58 -0.20
CA PHE A 247 -26.39 -2.34 -1.07
C PHE A 247 -26.49 -3.84 -0.74
N ARG A 248 -25.58 -4.36 0.09
CA ARG A 248 -25.41 -5.78 0.38
C ARG A 248 -25.21 -6.03 1.87
N THR A 249 -25.05 -7.28 2.22
CA THR A 249 -24.84 -7.71 3.63
C THR A 249 -23.41 -7.42 4.08
N SER A 250 -23.22 -7.25 5.38
CA SER A 250 -21.88 -7.13 5.97
C SER A 250 -21.00 -8.35 5.71
N ALA A 251 -21.59 -9.55 5.56
CA ALA A 251 -20.85 -10.75 5.21
C ALA A 251 -20.29 -10.68 3.78
N ASP A 252 -21.03 -10.14 2.82
CA ASP A 252 -20.53 -9.90 1.46
C ASP A 252 -19.34 -8.92 1.48
N VAL A 253 -19.41 -7.87 2.32
CA VAL A 253 -18.31 -6.92 2.50
C VAL A 253 -17.08 -7.60 3.11
N GLY A 254 -17.28 -8.46 4.11
CA GLY A 254 -16.21 -9.22 4.75
C GLY A 254 -15.49 -10.16 3.80
N ASN A 255 -16.25 -10.94 3.02
CA ASN A 255 -15.70 -11.84 2.01
C ASN A 255 -15.00 -11.06 0.87
N TYR A 256 -15.60 -9.97 0.40
CA TYR A 256 -14.96 -9.09 -0.57
C TYR A 256 -13.64 -8.49 -0.06
N LYS A 257 -13.61 -8.02 1.19
CA LYS A 257 -12.37 -7.50 1.79
C LYS A 257 -11.31 -8.58 1.99
N ALA A 258 -11.69 -9.81 2.30
CA ALA A 258 -10.78 -10.96 2.33
C ALA A 258 -10.16 -11.21 0.94
N ALA A 259 -10.96 -11.23 -0.11
CA ALA A 259 -10.50 -11.33 -1.50
C ALA A 259 -9.55 -10.18 -1.87
N LEU A 260 -9.94 -8.94 -1.58
CA LEU A 260 -9.15 -7.75 -1.87
C LEU A 260 -7.81 -7.77 -1.12
N THR A 261 -7.78 -8.22 0.13
CA THR A 261 -6.55 -8.32 0.93
C THR A 261 -5.53 -9.27 0.28
N LEU A 262 -5.96 -10.41 -0.25
CA LEU A 262 -5.06 -11.31 -0.98
C LEU A 262 -4.61 -10.71 -2.32
N ALA A 263 -5.50 -10.05 -3.05
CA ALA A 263 -5.13 -9.35 -4.28
C ALA A 263 -4.14 -8.21 -4.03
N GLU A 264 -4.24 -7.50 -2.90
CA GLU A 264 -3.33 -6.43 -2.48
C GLU A 264 -1.88 -6.92 -2.22
N PHE A 265 -1.66 -8.20 -1.91
CA PHE A 265 -0.29 -8.74 -1.80
C PHE A 265 0.50 -8.61 -3.11
N LEU A 266 -0.18 -8.61 -4.26
CA LEU A 266 0.46 -8.38 -5.56
C LEU A 266 1.11 -6.99 -5.67
N TRP A 267 0.70 -6.03 -4.83
CA TRP A 267 1.17 -4.64 -4.89
C TRP A 267 2.39 -4.34 -4.04
N PHE A 268 2.80 -5.25 -3.19
CA PHE A 268 3.90 -5.01 -2.26
C PHE A 268 5.18 -4.57 -2.98
N VAL A 269 5.61 -5.32 -3.98
CA VAL A 269 6.82 -4.98 -4.76
C VAL A 269 6.62 -3.73 -5.61
N PRO A 270 5.53 -3.56 -6.38
CA PRO A 270 5.25 -2.32 -7.12
C PRO A 270 5.25 -1.06 -6.25
N LEU A 271 4.74 -1.12 -5.02
CA LEU A 271 4.76 0.01 -4.08
C LEU A 271 6.16 0.31 -3.53
N ALA A 272 6.99 -0.72 -3.35
CA ALA A 272 8.40 -0.52 -3.01
C ALA A 272 9.17 0.14 -4.15
N ILE A 273 8.97 -0.32 -5.40
CA ILE A 273 9.49 0.31 -6.63
C ILE A 273 9.08 1.78 -6.68
N GLN A 274 7.80 2.07 -6.47
CA GLN A 274 7.30 3.45 -6.45
C GLN A 274 8.08 4.32 -5.47
N THR A 275 8.34 3.83 -4.26
CA THR A 275 9.05 4.60 -3.23
C THR A 275 10.48 4.96 -3.67
N VAL A 276 11.21 4.02 -4.26
CA VAL A 276 12.57 4.22 -4.76
C VAL A 276 12.58 5.15 -5.98
N PHE A 277 11.64 4.95 -6.91
CA PHE A 277 11.59 5.69 -8.17
C PHE A 277 11.28 7.17 -8.02
N VAL A 278 10.47 7.57 -7.04
CA VAL A 278 10.21 8.98 -6.77
C VAL A 278 11.53 9.74 -6.50
N HIS A 279 12.45 9.15 -5.74
CA HIS A 279 13.72 9.78 -5.41
C HIS A 279 14.72 9.74 -6.58
N SER A 280 14.97 8.55 -7.15
CA SER A 280 15.95 8.36 -8.22
C SER A 280 15.58 9.10 -9.51
N THR A 281 14.29 9.16 -9.86
CA THR A 281 13.86 9.88 -11.06
C THR A 281 13.84 11.38 -10.89
N SER A 282 13.69 11.92 -9.67
CA SER A 282 13.78 13.35 -9.39
C SER A 282 15.14 13.92 -9.81
N GLU A 283 16.23 13.21 -9.50
CA GLU A 283 17.58 13.58 -9.92
C GLU A 283 17.76 13.54 -11.44
N LEU A 284 17.30 12.45 -12.09
CA LEU A 284 17.37 12.34 -13.55
C LEU A 284 16.57 13.43 -14.27
N TRP A 285 15.44 13.87 -13.69
CA TRP A 285 14.66 15.00 -14.21
C TRP A 285 15.42 16.31 -14.11
N SER A 286 16.10 16.58 -13.00
CA SER A 286 16.92 17.81 -12.84
C SER A 286 18.07 17.87 -13.86
N GLN A 287 18.61 16.71 -14.25
CA GLN A 287 19.66 16.56 -15.27
C GLN A 287 19.12 16.48 -16.72
N ASN A 288 17.79 16.58 -16.93
CA ASN A 288 17.11 16.50 -18.23
C ASN A 288 17.40 15.20 -19.02
N ARG A 289 17.70 14.07 -18.34
CA ARG A 289 18.06 12.77 -18.95
C ARG A 289 16.82 11.95 -19.33
N ARG A 290 15.95 12.48 -20.21
CA ARG A 290 14.66 11.87 -20.58
C ARG A 290 14.76 10.47 -21.16
N ARG A 291 15.79 10.19 -21.99
CA ARG A 291 16.01 8.84 -22.56
C ARG A 291 16.27 7.82 -21.47
N LYS A 292 17.12 8.15 -20.48
CA LYS A 292 17.41 7.29 -19.33
C LYS A 292 16.16 7.06 -18.48
N ILE A 293 15.33 8.08 -18.27
CA ILE A 293 14.05 7.97 -17.56
C ILE A 293 13.10 7.00 -18.29
N SER A 294 12.96 7.12 -19.63
CA SER A 294 12.09 6.22 -20.42
C SER A 294 12.59 4.78 -20.39
N LYS A 295 13.91 4.54 -20.55
CA LYS A 295 14.52 3.20 -20.44
C LYS A 295 14.26 2.58 -19.06
N LEU A 296 14.48 3.36 -18.00
CA LEU A 296 14.24 2.93 -16.61
C LEU A 296 12.76 2.62 -16.35
N ALA A 297 11.87 3.52 -16.76
CA ALA A 297 10.42 3.35 -16.57
C ALA A 297 9.89 2.14 -17.34
N SER A 298 10.29 1.91 -18.59
CA SER A 298 9.84 0.79 -19.40
C SER A 298 10.36 -0.57 -18.88
N ARG A 299 11.61 -0.62 -18.43
CA ARG A 299 12.20 -1.82 -17.81
C ARG A 299 11.50 -2.15 -16.48
N ALA A 300 11.23 -1.14 -15.66
CA ALA A 300 10.48 -1.33 -14.42
C ALA A 300 9.03 -1.79 -14.67
N THR A 301 8.36 -1.24 -15.69
CA THR A 301 7.02 -1.68 -16.10
C THR A 301 7.04 -3.15 -16.52
N ARG A 302 8.05 -3.58 -17.29
CA ARG A 302 8.22 -4.99 -17.70
C ARG A 302 8.41 -5.92 -16.49
N TYR A 303 9.34 -5.61 -15.60
CA TYR A 303 9.59 -6.45 -14.42
C TYR A 303 8.40 -6.47 -13.46
N THR A 304 7.73 -5.34 -13.29
CA THR A 304 6.49 -5.28 -12.53
C THR A 304 5.43 -6.19 -13.13
N PHE A 305 5.28 -6.19 -14.48
CA PHE A 305 4.34 -7.08 -15.15
C PHE A 305 4.68 -8.55 -14.87
N LEU A 306 5.89 -8.98 -15.19
CA LEU A 306 6.30 -10.38 -15.06
C LEU A 306 6.15 -10.90 -13.63
N LEU A 307 6.63 -10.12 -12.65
CA LEU A 307 6.54 -10.49 -11.25
C LEU A 307 5.09 -10.55 -10.76
N THR A 308 4.29 -9.51 -11.06
CA THR A 308 2.89 -9.48 -10.61
C THR A 308 2.06 -10.54 -11.33
N ALA A 309 2.36 -10.84 -12.59
CA ALA A 309 1.67 -11.87 -13.36
C ALA A 309 1.95 -13.28 -12.82
N VAL A 310 3.20 -13.63 -12.51
CA VAL A 310 3.49 -14.94 -11.89
C VAL A 310 2.83 -15.10 -10.53
N MET A 311 2.80 -14.03 -9.72
CA MET A 311 2.09 -14.03 -8.44
C MET A 311 0.58 -14.20 -8.64
N ALA A 312 -0.01 -13.50 -9.62
CA ALA A 312 -1.43 -13.61 -9.93
C ALA A 312 -1.82 -15.02 -10.42
N VAL A 313 -1.02 -15.61 -11.32
CA VAL A 313 -1.23 -16.99 -11.78
C VAL A 313 -1.09 -17.99 -10.63
N GLY A 314 -0.05 -17.85 -9.80
CA GLY A 314 0.16 -18.70 -8.63
C GLY A 314 -0.98 -18.60 -7.61
N LEU A 315 -1.46 -17.38 -7.34
CA LEU A 315 -2.58 -17.15 -6.43
C LEU A 315 -3.90 -17.68 -7.03
N ALA A 316 -4.11 -17.52 -8.33
CA ALA A 316 -5.27 -18.09 -9.01
C ALA A 316 -5.27 -19.62 -8.98
N ALA A 317 -4.12 -20.25 -9.22
CA ALA A 317 -3.97 -21.70 -9.21
C ALA A 317 -4.17 -22.32 -7.81
N LEU A 318 -3.89 -21.55 -6.76
CA LEU A 318 -3.97 -21.98 -5.36
C LEU A 318 -5.12 -21.35 -4.60
N ALA A 319 -6.04 -20.60 -5.24
CA ALA A 319 -7.09 -19.85 -4.55
C ALA A 319 -7.96 -20.74 -3.66
N ASP A 320 -8.38 -21.92 -4.15
CA ASP A 320 -9.20 -22.90 -3.43
C ASP A 320 -8.50 -23.49 -2.18
N ILE A 321 -7.18 -23.40 -2.12
CA ILE A 321 -6.35 -23.85 -1.00
C ILE A 321 -5.97 -22.68 -0.10
N ALA A 322 -5.50 -21.59 -0.70
CA ALA A 322 -4.95 -20.46 0.03
C ALA A 322 -6.00 -19.68 0.82
N VAL A 323 -7.21 -19.50 0.26
CA VAL A 323 -8.28 -18.73 0.92
C VAL A 323 -8.76 -19.42 2.20
N PRO A 324 -9.16 -20.72 2.19
CA PRO A 324 -9.58 -21.41 3.42
C PRO A 324 -8.45 -21.56 4.44
N ILE A 325 -7.23 -21.84 4.00
CA ILE A 325 -6.08 -21.95 4.92
C ILE A 325 -5.79 -20.62 5.60
N TYR A 326 -5.86 -19.51 4.88
CA TYR A 326 -5.52 -18.20 5.43
C TYR A 326 -6.66 -17.63 6.28
N PHE A 327 -7.89 -17.61 5.77
CA PHE A 327 -9.03 -16.98 6.45
C PHE A 327 -9.96 -17.97 7.19
N GLY A 328 -9.99 -19.24 6.82
CA GLY A 328 -10.95 -20.25 7.28
C GLY A 328 -12.01 -20.54 6.21
N ASP A 329 -12.77 -21.63 6.43
CA ASP A 329 -13.77 -22.12 5.45
C ASP A 329 -14.92 -21.13 5.21
N GLU A 330 -15.23 -20.27 6.18
CA GLU A 330 -16.24 -19.21 6.01
C GLU A 330 -15.86 -18.17 4.92
N ALA A 331 -14.59 -18.13 4.51
CA ALA A 331 -14.09 -17.25 3.47
C ALA A 331 -14.15 -17.85 2.05
N VAL A 332 -14.60 -19.10 1.88
CA VAL A 332 -14.74 -19.74 0.55
C VAL A 332 -15.48 -18.85 -0.46
N PRO A 333 -16.53 -18.09 -0.09
CA PRO A 333 -17.20 -17.17 -1.01
C PRO A 333 -16.29 -16.04 -1.54
N ALA A 334 -15.12 -15.79 -0.94
CA ALA A 334 -14.16 -14.79 -1.41
C ALA A 334 -13.32 -15.25 -2.62
N ILE A 335 -13.34 -16.54 -2.98
CA ILE A 335 -12.51 -17.11 -4.06
C ILE A 335 -12.87 -16.49 -5.40
N GLU A 336 -14.14 -16.49 -5.80
CA GLU A 336 -14.56 -15.93 -7.08
C GLU A 336 -14.27 -14.42 -7.19
N PRO A 337 -14.62 -13.57 -6.20
CA PRO A 337 -14.20 -12.17 -6.20
C PRO A 337 -12.68 -11.99 -6.29
N LEU A 338 -11.89 -12.83 -5.62
CA LEU A 338 -10.43 -12.81 -5.73
C LEU A 338 -9.97 -13.01 -7.18
N LEU A 339 -10.45 -14.06 -7.83
CA LEU A 339 -10.10 -14.35 -9.22
C LEU A 339 -10.47 -13.20 -10.17
N LEU A 340 -11.62 -12.57 -9.95
CA LEU A 340 -12.06 -11.38 -10.70
C LEU A 340 -11.21 -10.13 -10.43
N LEU A 341 -10.60 -10.01 -9.25
CA LEU A 341 -9.73 -8.90 -8.87
C LEU A 341 -8.32 -9.00 -9.44
N LEU A 342 -7.80 -10.21 -9.70
CA LEU A 342 -6.40 -10.42 -10.09
C LEU A 342 -5.99 -9.64 -11.37
N PRO A 343 -6.79 -9.60 -12.46
CA PRO A 343 -6.43 -8.81 -13.65
C PRO A 343 -6.32 -7.31 -13.34
N GLY A 344 -7.23 -6.80 -12.52
CA GLY A 344 -7.20 -5.41 -12.07
C GLY A 344 -6.00 -5.11 -11.19
N ALA A 345 -5.69 -6.01 -10.24
CA ALA A 345 -4.53 -5.89 -9.37
C ALA A 345 -3.23 -5.80 -10.18
N LEU A 346 -3.10 -6.55 -11.27
CA LEU A 346 -1.99 -6.43 -12.22
C LEU A 346 -1.96 -5.03 -12.86
N GLY A 347 -3.09 -4.52 -13.35
CA GLY A 347 -3.18 -3.19 -13.95
C GLY A 347 -2.77 -2.07 -12.97
N PHE A 348 -3.24 -2.17 -11.73
CA PHE A 348 -2.86 -1.24 -10.67
C PHE A 348 -1.37 -1.28 -10.34
N ALA A 349 -0.78 -2.49 -10.25
CA ALA A 349 0.63 -2.69 -10.03
C ALA A 349 1.48 -2.01 -11.11
N LEU A 350 1.09 -2.16 -12.38
CA LEU A 350 1.78 -1.54 -13.52
C LEU A 350 1.72 -0.01 -13.53
N ALA A 351 0.65 0.57 -13.01
CA ALA A 351 0.51 2.03 -12.91
C ALA A 351 1.50 2.66 -11.90
N ARG A 352 1.99 1.89 -10.90
CA ARG A 352 2.79 2.41 -9.77
C ARG A 352 4.16 2.98 -10.17
N PRO A 353 5.01 2.27 -10.91
CA PRO A 353 6.29 2.82 -11.36
C PRO A 353 6.10 4.05 -12.27
N ILE A 354 5.06 4.05 -13.10
CA ILE A 354 4.75 5.18 -14.01
C ILE A 354 4.35 6.42 -13.22
N LEU A 355 3.48 6.25 -12.21
CA LEU A 355 3.08 7.32 -11.30
C LEU A 355 4.30 7.88 -10.55
N ALA A 356 5.20 7.02 -10.05
CA ALA A 356 6.40 7.41 -9.33
C ALA A 356 7.30 8.35 -10.14
N VAL A 357 7.55 8.02 -11.41
CA VAL A 357 8.35 8.86 -12.33
C VAL A 357 7.71 10.24 -12.52
N SER A 358 6.39 10.28 -12.62
CA SER A 358 5.64 11.54 -12.74
C SER A 358 5.69 12.36 -11.44
N GLN A 359 5.60 11.70 -10.28
CA GLN A 359 5.77 12.33 -8.97
C GLN A 359 7.18 12.90 -8.78
N GLY A 360 8.22 12.19 -9.23
CA GLY A 360 9.61 12.65 -9.19
C GLY A 360 9.85 13.95 -9.96
N LYS A 361 9.08 14.21 -11.04
CA LYS A 361 9.09 15.49 -11.77
C LYS A 361 8.38 16.62 -11.01
N GLY A 362 7.52 16.30 -10.05
CA GLY A 362 6.70 17.28 -9.33
C GLY A 362 5.48 17.79 -10.11
N ASN A 363 5.24 17.33 -11.33
CA ASN A 363 4.07 17.72 -12.14
C ASN A 363 2.92 16.73 -11.95
N LEU A 364 2.04 17.01 -10.99
CA LEU A 364 0.91 16.12 -10.64
C LEU A 364 -0.35 16.32 -11.48
N ARG A 365 -0.40 17.33 -12.35
CA ARG A 365 -1.62 17.66 -13.14
C ARG A 365 -2.10 16.49 -13.98
N TYR A 366 -1.22 15.86 -14.74
CA TYR A 366 -1.56 14.71 -15.60
C TYR A 366 -1.81 13.42 -14.81
N PRO A 367 -1.01 13.07 -13.78
CA PRO A 367 -1.32 11.96 -12.87
C PRO A 367 -2.69 12.09 -12.18
N ILE A 368 -3.07 13.30 -11.73
CA ILE A 368 -4.38 13.56 -11.13
C ILE A 368 -5.49 13.28 -12.14
N ALA A 369 -5.37 13.78 -13.38
CA ALA A 369 -6.35 13.52 -14.43
C ALA A 369 -6.46 12.02 -14.74
N ALA A 370 -5.34 11.32 -14.88
CA ALA A 370 -5.30 9.87 -15.14
C ALA A 370 -5.95 9.06 -14.01
N THR A 371 -5.60 9.35 -12.75
CA THR A 371 -6.20 8.68 -11.59
C THR A 371 -7.66 9.05 -11.44
N GLY A 372 -8.04 10.31 -11.73
CA GLY A 372 -9.41 10.79 -11.65
C GLY A 372 -10.35 10.09 -12.64
N VAL A 373 -9.90 9.86 -13.87
CA VAL A 373 -10.69 9.07 -14.86
C VAL A 373 -10.90 7.64 -14.37
N ALA A 374 -9.86 7.00 -13.87
CA ALA A 374 -9.96 5.65 -13.33
C ALA A 374 -10.88 5.57 -12.10
N ALA A 375 -10.77 6.54 -11.17
CA ALA A 375 -11.60 6.60 -9.97
C ALA A 375 -13.08 6.88 -10.33
N LEU A 376 -13.35 7.80 -11.25
CA LEU A 376 -14.71 8.08 -11.69
C LEU A 376 -15.34 6.87 -12.37
N LEU A 377 -14.62 6.21 -13.27
CA LEU A 377 -15.10 4.99 -13.93
C LEU A 377 -15.36 3.87 -12.90
N ASN A 378 -14.46 3.68 -11.92
CA ASN A 378 -14.67 2.71 -10.85
C ASN A 378 -15.94 3.02 -10.04
N VAL A 379 -16.19 4.29 -9.65
CA VAL A 379 -17.41 4.68 -8.92
C VAL A 379 -18.66 4.40 -9.76
N VAL A 380 -18.65 4.77 -11.04
CA VAL A 380 -19.80 4.57 -11.95
C VAL A 380 -20.09 3.07 -12.14
N LEU A 381 -19.04 2.26 -12.36
CA LEU A 381 -19.21 0.82 -12.50
C LEU A 381 -19.67 0.16 -11.20
N ASN A 382 -19.15 0.57 -10.05
CA ASN A 382 -19.62 0.10 -8.75
C ASN A 382 -21.11 0.42 -8.55
N ALA A 383 -21.53 1.64 -8.87
CA ALA A 383 -22.95 2.05 -8.77
C ALA A 383 -23.87 1.21 -9.68
N ALA A 384 -23.39 0.79 -10.85
CA ALA A 384 -24.14 -0.01 -11.80
C ALA A 384 -24.14 -1.51 -11.46
N LEU A 385 -22.98 -2.06 -11.03
CA LEU A 385 -22.78 -3.50 -10.90
C LEU A 385 -23.06 -4.04 -9.50
N ILE A 386 -22.73 -3.29 -8.42
CA ILE A 386 -22.95 -3.76 -7.05
C ILE A 386 -24.42 -4.09 -6.76
N PRO A 387 -25.42 -3.24 -7.12
CA PRO A 387 -26.82 -3.57 -6.83
C PRO A 387 -27.29 -4.85 -7.47
N ARG A 388 -26.71 -5.25 -8.63
CA ARG A 388 -27.11 -6.44 -9.38
C ARG A 388 -26.30 -7.69 -9.00
N TYR A 389 -24.98 -7.52 -8.88
CA TYR A 389 -24.02 -8.63 -8.77
C TYR A 389 -23.28 -8.68 -7.43
N GLY A 390 -23.58 -7.79 -6.48
CA GLY A 390 -22.96 -7.78 -5.14
C GLY A 390 -21.43 -7.66 -5.21
N MET A 391 -20.75 -8.51 -4.44
CA MET A 391 -19.27 -8.51 -4.35
C MET A 391 -18.58 -8.87 -5.68
N HIS A 392 -19.20 -9.67 -6.55
CA HIS A 392 -18.68 -9.95 -7.89
C HIS A 392 -18.73 -8.71 -8.77
N GLY A 393 -19.81 -7.93 -8.67
CA GLY A 393 -19.94 -6.63 -9.34
C GLY A 393 -18.88 -5.63 -8.87
N ALA A 394 -18.60 -5.58 -7.57
CA ALA A 394 -17.51 -4.77 -7.00
C ALA A 394 -16.14 -5.21 -7.53
N ALA A 395 -15.87 -6.53 -7.57
CA ALA A 395 -14.61 -7.08 -8.07
C ALA A 395 -14.37 -6.73 -9.55
N VAL A 396 -15.40 -6.87 -10.39
CA VAL A 396 -15.31 -6.51 -11.82
C VAL A 396 -15.11 -5.00 -11.99
N ALA A 397 -15.90 -4.17 -11.28
CA ALA A 397 -15.78 -2.71 -11.34
C ALA A 397 -14.38 -2.25 -10.93
N THR A 398 -13.84 -2.83 -9.87
CA THR A 398 -12.51 -2.51 -9.35
C THR A 398 -11.41 -2.99 -10.31
N SER A 399 -11.55 -4.18 -10.90
CA SER A 399 -10.63 -4.67 -11.92
C SER A 399 -10.58 -3.76 -13.15
N ILE A 400 -11.72 -3.31 -13.65
CA ILE A 400 -11.77 -2.39 -14.78
C ILE A 400 -11.19 -1.01 -14.40
N GLY A 401 -11.51 -0.49 -13.21
CA GLY A 401 -10.96 0.76 -12.69
C GLY A 401 -9.44 0.74 -12.59
N TYR A 402 -8.89 -0.32 -12.04
CA TYR A 402 -7.44 -0.52 -11.89
C TYR A 402 -6.73 -0.74 -13.23
N GLY A 403 -7.33 -1.51 -14.15
CA GLY A 403 -6.82 -1.65 -15.51
C GLY A 403 -6.80 -0.32 -16.26
N THR A 404 -7.88 0.46 -16.14
CA THR A 404 -7.98 1.81 -16.70
C THR A 404 -6.92 2.75 -16.12
N MET A 405 -6.60 2.63 -14.84
CA MET A 405 -5.52 3.40 -14.22
C MET A 405 -4.20 3.21 -14.96
N PHE A 406 -3.81 1.97 -15.29
CA PHE A 406 -2.60 1.71 -16.06
C PHE A 406 -2.60 2.42 -17.42
N VAL A 407 -3.69 2.27 -18.19
CA VAL A 407 -3.82 2.88 -19.52
C VAL A 407 -3.74 4.41 -19.44
N CYS A 408 -4.47 5.01 -18.51
CA CYS A 408 -4.47 6.46 -18.31
C CYS A 408 -3.10 6.98 -17.82
N HIS A 409 -2.38 6.21 -17.00
CA HIS A 409 -1.03 6.60 -16.58
C HIS A 409 -0.01 6.48 -17.71
N CYS A 410 -0.14 5.56 -18.65
CA CYS A 410 0.66 5.53 -19.88
C CYS A 410 0.44 6.80 -20.72
N TRP A 411 -0.81 7.24 -20.87
CA TRP A 411 -1.12 8.52 -21.52
C TRP A 411 -0.51 9.71 -20.74
N SER A 412 -0.66 9.73 -19.41
CA SER A 412 -0.09 10.75 -18.53
C SER A 412 1.43 10.85 -18.68
N ALA A 413 2.14 9.71 -18.72
CA ALA A 413 3.59 9.63 -18.87
C ALA A 413 4.09 10.34 -20.14
N ARG A 414 3.42 10.08 -21.27
CA ARG A 414 3.75 10.74 -22.54
C ARG A 414 3.54 12.25 -22.47
N ARG A 415 2.50 12.72 -21.78
CA ARG A 415 2.27 14.16 -21.52
C ARG A 415 3.30 14.77 -20.57
N VAL A 416 3.79 14.00 -19.61
CA VAL A 416 4.89 14.41 -18.71
C VAL A 416 6.23 14.46 -19.44
N GLY A 417 6.42 13.63 -20.48
CA GLY A 417 7.60 13.66 -21.36
C GLY A 417 8.51 12.45 -21.25
N PHE A 418 7.94 11.26 -20.94
CA PHE A 418 8.65 9.96 -20.99
C PHE A 418 7.72 8.86 -21.52
N ASP A 419 8.31 7.80 -22.06
CA ASP A 419 7.56 6.64 -22.56
C ASP A 419 7.80 5.42 -21.64
N PRO A 420 6.78 4.97 -20.87
CA PRO A 420 6.89 3.82 -20.00
C PRO A 420 6.79 2.48 -20.75
N LEU A 421 6.50 2.50 -22.05
CA LEU A 421 6.28 1.31 -22.88
C LEU A 421 7.39 1.06 -23.89
N ALA A 422 8.41 1.93 -24.00
CA ALA A 422 9.44 1.86 -25.04
C ALA A 422 10.15 0.49 -25.14
N ASP A 423 10.37 -0.20 -23.99
CA ASP A 423 10.94 -1.56 -23.92
C ASP A 423 10.19 -2.41 -22.88
N ALA A 424 8.89 -2.18 -22.73
CA ALA A 424 8.10 -2.94 -21.74
C ALA A 424 7.72 -4.35 -22.21
N ARG A 425 7.87 -4.65 -23.50
CA ARG A 425 7.61 -5.98 -24.12
C ARG A 425 6.27 -6.60 -23.66
N LEU A 426 5.20 -5.77 -23.49
CA LEU A 426 3.94 -6.19 -22.87
C LEU A 426 3.29 -7.40 -23.57
N ALA A 427 3.34 -7.47 -24.92
CA ALA A 427 2.80 -8.59 -25.66
C ALA A 427 3.52 -9.90 -25.33
N ARG A 428 4.87 -9.86 -25.23
CA ARG A 428 5.67 -11.02 -24.85
C ARG A 428 5.43 -11.44 -23.41
N ALA A 429 5.32 -10.46 -22.49
CA ALA A 429 5.00 -10.73 -21.08
C ALA A 429 3.58 -11.33 -20.92
N ALA A 430 2.59 -10.83 -21.67
CA ALA A 430 1.25 -11.40 -21.70
C ALA A 430 1.23 -12.84 -22.27
N LEU A 431 1.95 -13.08 -23.37
CA LEU A 431 2.09 -14.42 -23.94
C LEU A 431 2.78 -15.38 -22.96
N THR A 432 3.85 -14.94 -22.29
CA THR A 432 4.50 -15.70 -21.21
C THR A 432 3.49 -16.10 -20.13
N THR A 433 2.66 -15.14 -19.68
CA THR A 433 1.65 -15.37 -18.64
C THR A 433 0.65 -16.44 -19.06
N VAL A 434 0.13 -16.37 -20.30
CA VAL A 434 -0.85 -17.34 -20.82
C VAL A 434 -0.23 -18.73 -20.95
N LEU A 435 0.99 -18.83 -21.51
CA LEU A 435 1.67 -20.11 -21.69
C LEU A 435 2.09 -20.76 -20.36
N ALA A 436 2.51 -19.96 -19.38
CA ALA A 436 2.90 -20.47 -18.07
C ALA A 436 1.70 -20.82 -17.17
N ALA A 437 0.55 -20.20 -17.38
CA ALA A 437 -0.63 -20.43 -16.56
C ALA A 437 -1.10 -21.89 -16.61
N ALA A 438 -1.17 -22.51 -17.80
CA ALA A 438 -1.64 -23.86 -17.97
C ALA A 438 -0.82 -24.91 -17.17
N PRO A 439 0.52 -24.98 -17.30
CA PRO A 439 1.31 -25.94 -16.52
C PRO A 439 1.35 -25.62 -15.01
N ILE A 440 1.25 -24.35 -14.60
CA ILE A 440 1.19 -23.97 -13.18
C ILE A 440 -0.13 -24.44 -12.56
N ILE A 441 -1.26 -24.21 -13.24
CA ILE A 441 -2.57 -24.67 -12.78
C ILE A 441 -2.62 -26.20 -12.76
N ALA A 442 -2.12 -26.88 -13.81
CA ALA A 442 -2.03 -28.32 -13.84
C ALA A 442 -1.19 -28.87 -12.66
N LEU A 443 -0.06 -28.24 -12.34
CA LEU A 443 0.74 -28.62 -11.18
C LEU A 443 -0.05 -28.50 -9.87
N ALA A 444 -0.81 -27.43 -9.71
CA ALA A 444 -1.63 -27.21 -8.52
C ALA A 444 -2.75 -28.25 -8.38
N THR A 445 -3.37 -28.68 -9.49
CA THR A 445 -4.45 -29.68 -9.48
C THR A 445 -3.97 -31.11 -9.24
N VAL A 446 -2.73 -31.44 -9.63
CA VAL A 446 -2.14 -32.78 -9.41
C VAL A 446 -1.73 -32.99 -7.94
N ILE A 447 -1.35 -31.93 -7.23
CA ILE A 447 -0.90 -32.02 -5.85
C ILE A 447 -2.12 -31.99 -4.91
N THR A 448 -2.49 -33.14 -4.37
CA THR A 448 -3.67 -33.29 -3.52
C THR A 448 -3.48 -32.80 -2.08
N ASN A 449 -2.22 -32.81 -1.57
CA ASN A 449 -1.94 -32.30 -0.23
C ASN A 449 -1.85 -30.77 -0.25
N PRO A 450 -2.73 -30.02 0.46
CA PRO A 450 -2.78 -28.56 0.43
C PRO A 450 -1.46 -27.89 0.85
N TRP A 451 -0.81 -28.42 1.88
CA TRP A 451 0.45 -27.87 2.40
C TRP A 451 1.60 -28.08 1.42
N PHE A 452 1.64 -29.25 0.80
CA PHE A 452 2.63 -29.55 -0.22
C PHE A 452 2.40 -28.72 -1.49
N ALA A 453 1.15 -28.48 -1.87
CA ALA A 453 0.81 -27.58 -2.97
C ALA A 453 1.31 -26.15 -2.69
N LEU A 454 1.05 -25.60 -1.50
CA LEU A 454 1.52 -24.26 -1.10
C LEU A 454 3.05 -24.16 -1.04
N ALA A 455 3.75 -25.24 -0.71
CA ALA A 455 5.22 -25.24 -0.65
C ALA A 455 5.87 -25.40 -2.04
N VAL A 456 5.27 -26.17 -2.94
CA VAL A 456 5.91 -26.60 -4.21
C VAL A 456 5.45 -25.75 -5.39
N VAL A 457 4.15 -25.41 -5.49
CA VAL A 457 3.62 -24.67 -6.65
C VAL A 457 4.26 -23.29 -6.82
N PRO A 458 4.48 -22.45 -5.78
CA PRO A 458 5.10 -21.16 -5.99
C PRO A 458 6.54 -21.24 -6.54
N PRO A 459 7.50 -21.99 -5.97
CA PRO A 459 8.86 -22.05 -6.49
C PRO A 459 8.95 -22.74 -7.86
N VAL A 460 8.24 -23.85 -8.07
CA VAL A 460 8.23 -24.57 -9.36
C VAL A 460 7.52 -23.73 -10.42
N GLY A 461 6.37 -23.13 -10.06
CA GLY A 461 5.65 -22.20 -10.94
C GLY A 461 6.49 -20.98 -11.35
N PHE A 462 7.29 -20.45 -10.42
CA PHE A 462 8.24 -19.39 -10.74
C PHE A 462 9.30 -19.83 -11.77
N VAL A 463 9.88 -21.01 -11.61
CA VAL A 463 10.86 -21.57 -12.57
C VAL A 463 10.20 -21.79 -13.95
N ILE A 464 8.99 -22.35 -13.98
CA ILE A 464 8.23 -22.54 -15.23
C ILE A 464 7.99 -21.18 -15.91
N PHE A 465 7.54 -20.18 -15.14
CA PHE A 465 7.25 -18.84 -15.65
C PHE A 465 8.51 -18.17 -16.23
N VAL A 466 9.63 -18.22 -15.51
CA VAL A 466 10.91 -17.67 -15.98
C VAL A 466 11.39 -18.40 -17.24
N GLY A 467 11.24 -19.73 -17.30
CA GLY A 467 11.54 -20.52 -18.50
C GLY A 467 10.76 -20.03 -19.73
N PHE A 468 9.45 -19.85 -19.61
CA PHE A 468 8.64 -19.29 -20.70
C PHE A 468 8.99 -17.82 -21.00
N ALA A 469 9.34 -17.02 -19.99
CA ALA A 469 9.75 -15.62 -20.19
C ALA A 469 11.03 -15.51 -21.02
N LEU A 470 11.99 -16.41 -20.82
CA LEU A 470 13.20 -16.52 -21.62
C LEU A 470 12.90 -17.03 -23.02
N LEU A 471 12.08 -18.08 -23.16
CA LEU A 471 11.72 -18.66 -24.47
C LEU A 471 10.97 -17.67 -25.38
N VAL A 472 10.06 -16.89 -24.80
CA VAL A 472 9.27 -15.87 -25.54
C VAL A 472 10.08 -14.57 -25.77
N GLY A 473 11.22 -14.41 -25.08
CA GLY A 473 12.04 -13.19 -25.12
C GLY A 473 11.40 -12.02 -24.36
N ALA A 474 10.58 -12.31 -23.35
CA ALA A 474 10.10 -11.31 -22.39
C ALA A 474 11.22 -10.89 -21.43
N LEU A 475 12.14 -11.82 -21.11
CA LEU A 475 13.40 -11.58 -20.41
C LEU A 475 14.58 -11.89 -21.32
N ASP A 476 15.64 -11.13 -21.22
CA ASP A 476 16.92 -11.44 -21.87
C ASP A 476 17.71 -12.44 -21.00
N PRO A 477 18.51 -13.35 -21.59
CA PRO A 477 19.24 -14.37 -20.82
C PRO A 477 20.21 -13.83 -19.77
N SER A 478 20.74 -12.61 -19.95
CA SER A 478 21.62 -11.93 -18.98
C SER A 478 20.87 -11.39 -17.76
N GLU A 479 19.60 -11.00 -17.90
CA GLU A 479 18.84 -10.32 -16.85
C GLU A 479 18.61 -11.14 -15.57
N PRO A 480 18.33 -12.47 -15.60
CA PRO A 480 18.28 -13.29 -14.39
C PRO A 480 19.59 -13.29 -13.60
N PHE A 481 20.74 -13.28 -14.32
CA PHE A 481 22.06 -13.25 -13.67
C PHE A 481 22.40 -11.87 -13.12
N GLU A 482 21.99 -10.79 -13.78
CA GLU A 482 22.05 -9.43 -13.24
C GLU A 482 21.28 -9.35 -11.89
N ILE A 483 20.12 -9.97 -11.83
CA ILE A 483 19.32 -10.09 -10.61
C ILE A 483 20.04 -10.89 -9.52
N LEU A 484 20.57 -12.07 -9.87
CA LEU A 484 21.26 -12.94 -8.91
C LEU A 484 22.60 -12.38 -8.46
N SER A 485 23.27 -11.54 -9.27
CA SER A 485 24.55 -10.90 -8.89
C SER A 485 24.46 -9.99 -7.67
N VAL A 486 23.24 -9.61 -7.28
CA VAL A 486 22.93 -8.77 -6.12
C VAL A 486 22.96 -9.54 -4.80
N PHE A 487 22.81 -10.86 -4.84
CA PHE A 487 22.79 -11.67 -3.63
C PHE A 487 24.18 -11.77 -3.01
N PRO A 488 24.27 -12.05 -1.68
CA PRO A 488 25.53 -12.29 -1.01
C PRO A 488 26.30 -13.47 -1.63
N ASP A 489 27.64 -13.46 -1.48
CA ASP A 489 28.49 -14.58 -1.88
C ASP A 489 28.08 -15.89 -1.16
N PRO A 490 28.14 -17.02 -1.87
CA PRO A 490 28.78 -17.28 -3.18
C PRO A 490 27.86 -17.12 -4.40
N ILE A 491 26.58 -16.76 -4.24
CA ILE A 491 25.60 -16.69 -5.32
C ILE A 491 25.89 -15.47 -6.20
N GLY A 492 26.11 -14.30 -5.57
CA GLY A 492 26.31 -13.03 -6.28
C GLY A 492 27.54 -13.04 -7.19
N SER A 493 28.66 -13.49 -6.68
CA SER A 493 29.91 -13.54 -7.47
C SER A 493 29.83 -14.51 -8.66
N ARG A 494 29.20 -15.68 -8.48
CA ARG A 494 28.99 -16.65 -9.58
C ARG A 494 28.04 -16.11 -10.64
N ALA A 495 26.96 -15.48 -10.23
CA ALA A 495 26.00 -14.88 -11.14
C ALA A 495 26.62 -13.72 -11.94
N ALA A 496 27.41 -12.86 -11.28
CA ALA A 496 28.14 -11.78 -11.94
C ALA A 496 29.14 -12.31 -12.98
N ALA A 497 29.86 -13.38 -12.68
CA ALA A 497 30.78 -14.02 -13.63
C ALA A 497 30.05 -14.57 -14.87
N ILE A 498 28.90 -15.18 -14.68
CA ILE A 498 28.05 -15.68 -15.78
C ILE A 498 27.46 -14.52 -16.59
N GLN A 499 27.01 -13.44 -15.93
CA GLN A 499 26.48 -12.25 -16.60
C GLN A 499 27.51 -11.66 -17.60
N VAL A 500 28.76 -11.51 -17.15
CA VAL A 500 29.86 -11.00 -18.01
C VAL A 500 30.06 -11.86 -19.26
N SER A 501 29.86 -13.18 -19.16
CA SER A 501 29.98 -14.07 -20.31
C SER A 501 28.88 -13.87 -21.37
N PHE A 502 27.74 -13.31 -20.99
CA PHE A 502 26.64 -13.00 -21.93
C PHE A 502 26.71 -11.59 -22.52
N GLU A 503 27.28 -10.61 -21.80
CA GLU A 503 27.21 -9.18 -22.20
C GLU A 503 28.44 -8.72 -23.02
N GLY A 504 29.56 -9.44 -22.99
CA GLY A 504 30.81 -8.93 -23.58
C GLY A 504 31.27 -7.65 -22.86
N GLU A 505 32.55 -7.30 -22.87
CA GLU A 505 33.11 -6.10 -22.23
C GLU A 505 32.48 -4.81 -22.80
N GLY A 506 31.40 -4.29 -22.24
CA GLY A 506 30.85 -3.00 -22.66
C GLY A 506 29.48 -2.60 -22.16
N ASP A 507 29.30 -2.38 -20.87
CA ASP A 507 28.33 -1.39 -20.40
C ASP A 507 28.67 -0.92 -18.98
N GLU A 508 29.20 0.31 -18.86
CA GLU A 508 29.52 1.02 -17.61
C GLU A 508 28.27 1.69 -17.01
N ASP A 509 27.29 0.94 -16.53
CA ASP A 509 26.15 1.51 -15.81
C ASP A 509 26.10 1.02 -14.35
N GLY A 510 27.11 1.41 -13.54
CA GLY A 510 27.19 1.10 -12.10
C GLY A 510 26.01 1.65 -11.27
N GLU A 511 25.36 2.71 -11.72
CA GLU A 511 24.17 3.27 -11.06
C GLU A 511 22.90 2.44 -11.25
N THR A 512 22.77 1.76 -12.40
CA THR A 512 21.65 0.85 -12.68
C THR A 512 21.70 -0.36 -11.75
N ARG A 513 22.87 -0.80 -11.35
CA ARG A 513 23.11 -1.91 -10.43
C ARG A 513 22.61 -1.64 -9.02
N SER A 514 22.79 -0.44 -8.48
CA SER A 514 22.45 -0.15 -7.06
C SER A 514 20.95 -0.10 -6.78
N TRP A 515 20.13 0.40 -7.72
CA TRP A 515 18.68 0.42 -7.52
C TRP A 515 18.02 -0.94 -7.76
N LEU A 516 18.50 -1.72 -8.77
CA LEU A 516 18.11 -3.11 -8.95
C LEU A 516 18.41 -3.94 -7.71
N GLN A 517 19.55 -3.72 -7.07
CA GLN A 517 19.93 -4.34 -5.81
C GLN A 517 18.90 -4.11 -4.71
N SER A 518 18.50 -2.86 -4.51
CA SER A 518 17.50 -2.51 -3.49
C SER A 518 16.13 -3.13 -3.81
N LEU A 519 15.77 -3.18 -5.10
CA LEU A 519 14.47 -3.64 -5.59
C LEU A 519 14.32 -5.15 -5.47
N LEU A 520 15.38 -5.89 -5.76
CA LEU A 520 15.38 -7.36 -5.75
C LEU A 520 15.54 -7.93 -4.35
N PHE A 521 16.28 -7.25 -3.48
CA PHE A 521 16.30 -7.57 -2.06
C PHE A 521 14.89 -7.45 -1.46
N VAL A 522 14.16 -6.39 -1.78
CA VAL A 522 12.77 -6.19 -1.35
C VAL A 522 11.82 -7.21 -1.98
N ALA A 523 11.99 -7.55 -3.27
CA ALA A 523 11.16 -8.56 -3.95
C ALA A 523 11.42 -9.98 -3.42
N GLY A 524 12.69 -10.37 -3.27
CA GLY A 524 13.07 -11.67 -2.72
C GLY A 524 12.62 -11.84 -1.27
N LEU A 525 12.78 -10.79 -0.45
CA LEU A 525 12.30 -10.77 0.93
C LEU A 525 10.77 -10.86 0.99
N SER A 526 10.06 -10.23 0.05
CA SER A 526 8.58 -10.27 -0.02
C SER A 526 8.04 -11.63 -0.39
N LEU A 527 8.66 -12.31 -1.36
CA LEU A 527 8.28 -13.68 -1.77
C LEU A 527 8.59 -14.67 -0.65
N PHE A 528 9.74 -14.54 0.02
CA PHE A 528 10.12 -15.33 1.17
C PHE A 528 9.15 -15.13 2.35
N VAL A 529 8.79 -13.87 2.61
CA VAL A 529 7.87 -13.47 3.66
C VAL A 529 6.44 -13.94 3.40
N SER A 530 5.95 -13.82 2.17
CA SER A 530 4.60 -14.32 1.81
C SER A 530 4.54 -15.84 1.93
N GLY A 531 5.59 -16.56 1.51
CA GLY A 531 5.71 -18.00 1.68
C GLY A 531 5.85 -18.43 3.14
N LEU A 532 6.60 -17.68 3.95
CA LEU A 532 6.80 -17.94 5.38
C LEU A 532 5.52 -17.63 6.19
N ALA A 533 4.81 -16.54 5.87
CA ALA A 533 3.53 -16.21 6.50
C ALA A 533 2.48 -17.28 6.24
N LEU A 534 2.37 -17.78 5.01
CA LEU A 534 1.49 -18.90 4.68
C LEU A 534 1.92 -20.20 5.36
N GLY A 535 3.23 -20.49 5.46
CA GLY A 535 3.77 -21.69 6.11
C GLY A 535 3.63 -21.69 7.64
N ILE A 536 3.93 -20.55 8.31
CA ILE A 536 3.84 -20.42 9.78
C ILE A 536 2.38 -20.40 10.25
N LEU A 537 1.50 -19.70 9.52
CA LEU A 537 0.07 -19.67 9.83
C LEU A 537 -0.55 -21.06 9.72
N GLY A 538 -0.07 -21.88 8.79
CA GLY A 538 -0.60 -23.23 8.60
C GLY A 538 -0.25 -24.22 9.70
N THR A 539 0.96 -24.16 10.22
CA THR A 539 1.43 -25.11 11.25
C THR A 539 1.14 -24.66 12.67
N GLY A 540 1.15 -23.33 12.92
CA GLY A 540 1.00 -22.76 14.27
C GLY A 540 -0.44 -22.55 14.72
N ILE A 541 -1.38 -22.26 13.81
CA ILE A 541 -2.76 -21.94 14.19
C ILE A 541 -3.59 -23.19 14.45
N GLN A 542 -3.34 -24.32 13.76
CA GLN A 542 -4.02 -25.59 14.06
C GLN A 542 -3.72 -26.15 15.45
N SER A 543 -2.57 -25.77 16.06
CA SER A 543 -2.22 -26.18 17.42
C SER A 543 -2.74 -25.26 18.52
N LEU A 544 -3.29 -24.09 18.17
CA LEU A 544 -3.79 -23.07 19.12
C LEU A 544 -5.34 -22.94 19.13
N LEU A 545 -6.02 -23.65 18.25
CA LEU A 545 -7.49 -23.70 18.25
C LEU A 545 -7.96 -25.04 18.84
N PRO A 546 -8.89 -25.02 19.84
CA PRO A 546 -9.51 -26.22 20.37
C PRO A 546 -10.36 -26.92 19.34
#